data_64fe5283a418639c460b564917de5ce8
#
_entry.id   64fe5283a418639c460b564917de5ce8
#
_cell.length_a   1.000
_cell.length_b   1.000
_cell.length_c   1.000
_cell.angle_alpha   90.00
_cell.angle_beta   90.00
_cell.angle_gamma   90.00
#
_symmetry.space_group_name_H-M   'P 1'
#
loop_
_entity.id
_entity.type
_entity.pdbx_description
1 polymer ?
#
loop_
_entity_poly.entity_id
_entity_poly.type
_entity_poly.pdbx_seq_one_letter_code
_entity_poly.pdbx_strand_id
1 'polypeptide(L)'
;FRQVKRIDTIIETFAKVREKIPSKLILLGDGPELVPMRQLTKELNVEEDVLFLGKQDCVSEFYQLSDLVLLLSEKESFGLTLLEAMKTGVVPIGSNAGGIKEVIKHGETGFVVDVGDCDSASDYAIRLLEDKVLYNKLQKNMLADIAERFGSELITDQYEYYYQKMLNEHNKSKGE
;
A
#
# COMPACT_ATOMS: atom_id res chain seq x y z
N PHE A 1 -6.57 9.66 10.21
CA PHE A 1 -5.40 10.24 9.53
C PHE A 1 -4.41 10.77 10.57
N ARG A 2 -3.16 10.31 10.51
CA ARG A 2 -2.04 10.73 11.34
C ARG A 2 -0.94 11.27 10.45
N GLN A 3 -0.16 12.25 10.91
CA GLN A 3 0.93 12.88 10.17
C GLN A 3 1.90 11.85 9.56
N VAL A 4 2.26 10.80 10.31
CA VAL A 4 3.15 9.72 9.86
C VAL A 4 2.64 8.98 8.60
N LYS A 5 1.35 9.07 8.29
CA LYS A 5 0.75 8.45 7.10
C LYS A 5 0.89 9.30 5.84
N ARG A 6 1.36 10.54 5.98
CA ARG A 6 1.66 11.45 4.87
C ARG A 6 0.54 11.51 3.83
N ILE A 7 -0.71 11.72 4.31
CA ILE A 7 -1.87 11.89 3.42
C ILE A 7 -1.72 13.17 2.57
N ASP A 8 -1.01 14.17 3.07
CA ASP A 8 -0.55 15.34 2.32
C ASP A 8 0.15 14.93 1.01
N THR A 9 1.18 14.10 1.09
CA THR A 9 1.93 13.59 -0.07
C THR A 9 1.04 12.81 -1.03
N ILE A 10 0.06 12.02 -0.51
CA ILE A 10 -0.90 11.30 -1.36
C ILE A 10 -1.80 12.29 -2.14
N ILE A 11 -2.29 13.35 -1.48
CA ILE A 11 -3.15 14.36 -2.14
C ILE A 11 -2.34 15.17 -3.17
N GLU A 12 -1.10 15.55 -2.86
CA GLU A 12 -0.20 16.23 -3.81
C GLU A 12 0.12 15.35 -5.03
N THR A 13 0.40 14.06 -4.80
CA THR A 13 0.58 13.07 -5.87
C THR A 13 -0.68 12.99 -6.74
N PHE A 14 -1.85 12.86 -6.12
CA PHE A 14 -3.13 12.79 -6.83
C PHE A 14 -3.42 14.04 -7.64
N ALA A 15 -3.16 15.24 -7.12
CA ALA A 15 -3.36 16.49 -7.84
C ALA A 15 -2.60 16.50 -9.18
N LYS A 16 -1.33 16.05 -9.17
CA LYS A 16 -0.52 15.92 -10.40
C LYS A 16 -1.04 14.87 -11.37
N VAL A 17 -1.54 13.75 -10.86
CA VAL A 17 -2.19 12.71 -11.69
C VAL A 17 -3.46 13.28 -12.33
N ARG A 18 -4.28 13.96 -11.54
CA ARG A 18 -5.57 14.52 -11.97
C ARG A 18 -5.43 15.59 -13.06
N GLU A 19 -4.33 16.33 -13.08
CA GLU A 19 -4.02 17.28 -14.17
C GLU A 19 -3.91 16.59 -15.55
N LYS A 20 -3.50 15.32 -15.58
CA LYS A 20 -3.26 14.56 -16.82
C LYS A 20 -4.35 13.54 -17.11
N ILE A 21 -4.89 12.91 -16.07
CA ILE A 21 -5.83 11.79 -16.20
C ILE A 21 -7.08 12.05 -15.35
N PRO A 22 -8.29 12.06 -15.93
CA PRO A 22 -9.54 12.09 -15.17
C PRO A 22 -9.59 10.92 -14.19
N SER A 23 -9.56 11.22 -12.88
CA SER A 23 -9.44 10.23 -11.82
C SER A 23 -10.12 10.71 -10.55
N LYS A 24 -10.33 9.80 -9.61
CA LYS A 24 -10.84 10.07 -8.26
C LYS A 24 -9.88 9.47 -7.22
N LEU A 25 -9.71 10.16 -6.11
CA LEU A 25 -8.97 9.66 -4.95
C LEU A 25 -9.96 9.26 -3.86
N ILE A 26 -9.86 8.02 -3.37
CA ILE A 26 -10.63 7.53 -2.24
C ILE A 26 -9.72 7.48 -1.02
N LEU A 27 -10.08 8.18 0.04
CA LEU A 27 -9.38 8.19 1.32
C LEU A 27 -10.26 7.56 2.39
N LEU A 28 -9.81 6.40 2.89
CA LEU A 28 -10.48 5.66 3.96
C LEU A 28 -9.80 5.91 5.30
N GLY A 29 -10.60 6.10 6.34
CA GLY A 29 -10.10 6.33 7.69
C GLY A 29 -10.47 7.68 8.25
N ASP A 30 -9.99 7.94 9.48
CA ASP A 30 -10.26 9.14 10.26
C ASP A 30 -9.02 9.51 11.08
N GLY A 31 -8.99 10.72 11.63
CA GLY A 31 -7.93 11.16 12.53
C GLY A 31 -7.70 12.67 12.52
N PRO A 32 -6.73 13.14 13.34
CA PRO A 32 -6.52 14.56 13.57
C PRO A 32 -6.16 15.36 12.31
N GLU A 33 -5.56 14.71 11.30
CA GLU A 33 -5.16 15.38 10.06
C GLU A 33 -6.32 15.53 9.05
N LEU A 34 -7.55 15.07 9.35
CA LEU A 34 -8.65 15.12 8.39
C LEU A 34 -8.97 16.56 7.94
N VAL A 35 -9.03 17.51 8.88
CA VAL A 35 -9.37 18.91 8.57
C VAL A 35 -8.27 19.57 7.73
N PRO A 36 -6.99 19.51 8.10
CA PRO A 36 -5.90 19.99 7.23
C PRO A 36 -5.91 19.37 5.85
N MET A 37 -6.20 18.06 5.73
CA MET A 37 -6.21 17.38 4.42
C MET A 37 -7.36 17.87 3.52
N ARG A 38 -8.54 18.12 4.09
CA ARG A 38 -9.65 18.75 3.35
C ARG A 38 -9.32 20.17 2.89
N GLN A 39 -8.56 20.93 3.68
CA GLN A 39 -8.12 22.25 3.30
C GLN A 39 -7.10 22.17 2.14
N LEU A 40 -6.15 21.24 2.22
CA LEU A 40 -5.18 21.00 1.17
C LEU A 40 -5.83 20.65 -0.18
N THR A 41 -6.90 19.84 -0.18
CA THR A 41 -7.61 19.53 -1.45
C THR A 41 -8.21 20.77 -2.10
N LYS A 42 -8.69 21.75 -1.33
CA LYS A 42 -9.20 23.03 -1.86
C LYS A 42 -8.06 23.89 -2.42
N GLU A 43 -6.94 23.97 -1.71
CA GLU A 43 -5.76 24.73 -2.15
C GLU A 43 -5.20 24.20 -3.48
N LEU A 44 -5.30 22.88 -3.68
CA LEU A 44 -4.88 22.21 -4.92
C LEU A 44 -6.00 22.11 -5.99
N ASN A 45 -7.21 22.64 -5.70
CA ASN A 45 -8.38 22.59 -6.59
C ASN A 45 -8.79 21.18 -7.03
N VAL A 46 -8.72 20.20 -6.10
CA VAL A 46 -9.10 18.80 -6.35
C VAL A 46 -10.18 18.28 -5.39
N GLU A 47 -10.81 19.15 -4.59
CA GLU A 47 -11.76 18.76 -3.55
C GLU A 47 -12.97 17.97 -4.06
N GLU A 48 -13.41 18.22 -5.30
CA GLU A 48 -14.54 17.50 -5.90
C GLU A 48 -14.14 16.10 -6.41
N ASP A 49 -12.85 15.84 -6.52
CA ASP A 49 -12.27 14.57 -7.00
C ASP A 49 -11.69 13.72 -5.86
N VAL A 50 -11.70 14.23 -4.61
CA VAL A 50 -11.21 13.51 -3.42
C VAL A 50 -12.37 13.12 -2.50
N LEU A 51 -12.57 11.82 -2.32
CA LEU A 51 -13.64 11.24 -1.52
C LEU A 51 -13.11 10.83 -0.14
N PHE A 52 -13.48 11.57 0.91
CA PHE A 52 -13.19 11.22 2.31
C PHE A 52 -14.35 10.40 2.87
N LEU A 53 -14.22 9.09 2.94
CA LEU A 53 -15.30 8.17 3.29
C LEU A 53 -15.30 7.74 4.77
N GLY A 54 -14.37 8.26 5.58
CA GLY A 54 -14.28 7.87 6.99
C GLY A 54 -13.85 6.42 7.19
N LYS A 55 -14.13 5.86 8.36
CA LYS A 55 -13.85 4.46 8.68
C LYS A 55 -14.83 3.54 7.95
N GLN A 56 -14.30 2.48 7.35
CA GLN A 56 -15.08 1.47 6.62
C GLN A 56 -14.77 0.09 7.18
N ASP A 57 -15.80 -0.75 7.32
CA ASP A 57 -15.66 -2.12 7.81
C ASP A 57 -15.18 -3.07 6.71
N CYS A 58 -15.59 -2.84 5.46
CA CYS A 58 -15.25 -3.66 4.29
C CYS A 58 -14.29 -2.92 3.34
N VAL A 59 -13.03 -2.79 3.71
CA VAL A 59 -12.02 -2.06 2.90
C VAL A 59 -11.71 -2.79 1.59
N SER A 60 -11.85 -4.11 1.55
CA SER A 60 -11.58 -4.94 0.36
C SER A 60 -12.43 -4.57 -0.86
N GLU A 61 -13.66 -4.11 -0.65
CA GLU A 61 -14.55 -3.67 -1.74
C GLU A 61 -13.98 -2.43 -2.46
N PHE A 62 -13.38 -1.51 -1.69
CA PHE A 62 -12.75 -0.32 -2.26
C PHE A 62 -11.47 -0.66 -3.04
N TYR A 63 -10.69 -1.63 -2.60
CA TYR A 63 -9.55 -2.11 -3.38
C TYR A 63 -10.00 -2.66 -4.73
N GLN A 64 -11.07 -3.48 -4.79
CA GLN A 64 -11.58 -4.05 -6.03
C GLN A 64 -12.06 -3.00 -7.04
N LEU A 65 -12.46 -1.81 -6.57
CA LEU A 65 -12.86 -0.67 -7.40
C LEU A 65 -11.68 0.23 -7.80
N SER A 66 -10.49 -0.02 -7.25
CA SER A 66 -9.34 0.86 -7.45
C SER A 66 -8.41 0.32 -8.53
N ASP A 67 -7.83 1.22 -9.32
CA ASP A 67 -6.75 0.89 -10.25
C ASP A 67 -5.39 0.85 -9.56
N LEU A 68 -5.15 1.71 -8.58
CA LEU A 68 -3.90 1.83 -7.84
C LEU A 68 -4.14 1.98 -6.34
N VAL A 69 -3.18 1.57 -5.53
CA VAL A 69 -3.12 1.88 -4.09
C VAL A 69 -1.85 2.65 -3.76
N LEU A 70 -2.01 3.74 -2.99
CA LEU A 70 -0.91 4.57 -2.52
C LEU A 70 -0.72 4.40 -1.01
N LEU A 71 0.49 4.07 -0.58
CA LEU A 71 0.90 4.09 0.84
C LEU A 71 2.24 4.82 0.98
N LEU A 72 2.18 6.15 1.10
CA LEU A 72 3.34 7.04 1.09
C LEU A 72 3.78 7.46 2.50
N SER A 73 3.57 6.57 3.48
CA SER A 73 3.87 6.81 4.89
C SER A 73 5.34 7.15 5.13
N GLU A 74 5.61 8.01 6.12
CA GLU A 74 6.96 8.27 6.61
C GLU A 74 7.53 7.10 7.44
N LYS A 75 6.65 6.43 8.19
CA LYS A 75 6.97 5.23 8.98
C LYS A 75 5.87 4.20 8.81
N GLU A 76 6.26 2.99 8.46
CA GLU A 76 5.36 1.84 8.35
C GLU A 76 6.05 0.59 8.89
N SER A 77 5.39 -0.15 9.77
CA SER A 77 5.97 -1.35 10.37
C SER A 77 6.09 -2.48 9.36
N PHE A 78 5.02 -2.76 8.60
CA PHE A 78 5.00 -3.86 7.64
C PHE A 78 4.26 -3.51 6.33
N GLY A 79 3.14 -2.77 6.40
CA GLY A 79 2.36 -2.42 5.21
C GLY A 79 1.24 -3.42 4.90
N LEU A 80 0.53 -3.92 5.91
CA LEU A 80 -0.61 -4.84 5.73
C LEU A 80 -1.63 -4.30 4.73
N THR A 81 -1.90 -3.00 4.75
CA THR A 81 -2.77 -2.31 3.79
C THR A 81 -2.38 -2.57 2.34
N LEU A 82 -1.05 -2.61 2.05
CA LEU A 82 -0.58 -2.93 0.70
C LEU A 82 -0.84 -4.40 0.35
N LEU A 83 -0.55 -5.33 1.26
CA LEU A 83 -0.81 -6.75 1.03
C LEU A 83 -2.30 -7.05 0.80
N GLU A 84 -3.18 -6.38 1.55
CA GLU A 84 -4.62 -6.48 1.36
C GLU A 84 -5.04 -6.01 -0.04
N ALA A 85 -4.56 -4.84 -0.47
CA ALA A 85 -4.83 -4.32 -1.81
C ALA A 85 -4.22 -5.20 -2.91
N MET A 86 -2.96 -5.61 -2.75
CA MET A 86 -2.25 -6.47 -3.71
C MET A 86 -2.95 -7.82 -3.91
N LYS A 87 -3.54 -8.41 -2.85
CA LYS A 87 -4.35 -9.64 -2.96
C LYS A 87 -5.58 -9.48 -3.85
N THR A 88 -6.13 -8.27 -3.97
CA THR A 88 -7.24 -7.98 -4.89
C THR A 88 -6.78 -7.66 -6.31
N GLY A 89 -5.47 -7.67 -6.55
CA GLY A 89 -4.88 -7.40 -7.86
C GLY A 89 -4.55 -5.94 -8.12
N VAL A 90 -4.61 -5.06 -7.11
CA VAL A 90 -4.34 -3.63 -7.24
C VAL A 90 -2.84 -3.36 -7.11
N VAL A 91 -2.24 -2.72 -8.13
CA VAL A 91 -0.80 -2.45 -8.15
C VAL A 91 -0.45 -1.32 -7.18
N PRO A 92 0.54 -1.52 -6.29
CA PRO A 92 0.89 -0.55 -5.27
C PRO A 92 1.97 0.45 -5.71
N ILE A 93 1.88 1.66 -5.15
CA ILE A 93 2.99 2.61 -5.06
C ILE A 93 3.20 2.92 -3.58
N GLY A 94 4.37 2.66 -3.05
CA GLY A 94 4.71 2.85 -1.65
C GLY A 94 5.94 3.72 -1.45
N SER A 95 6.07 4.29 -0.25
CA SER A 95 7.29 5.00 0.14
C SER A 95 8.40 4.03 0.56
N ASN A 96 9.65 4.49 0.48
CA ASN A 96 10.84 3.78 0.94
C ASN A 96 10.94 3.78 2.49
N ALA A 97 9.88 3.35 3.20
CA ALA A 97 9.75 3.41 4.65
C ALA A 97 9.46 2.03 5.25
N GLY A 98 10.25 1.64 6.25
CA GLY A 98 10.03 0.41 7.04
C GLY A 98 9.80 -0.83 6.19
N GLY A 99 8.74 -1.58 6.53
CA GLY A 99 8.38 -2.84 5.88
C GLY A 99 7.81 -2.72 4.46
N ILE A 100 7.52 -1.52 3.96
CA ILE A 100 7.01 -1.33 2.59
C ILE A 100 7.97 -1.93 1.56
N LYS A 101 9.28 -1.77 1.75
CA LYS A 101 10.33 -2.34 0.88
C LYS A 101 10.37 -3.87 0.91
N GLU A 102 9.88 -4.47 1.97
CA GLU A 102 9.80 -5.93 2.06
C GLU A 102 8.58 -6.45 1.31
N VAL A 103 7.55 -5.63 1.15
CA VAL A 103 6.30 -5.99 0.46
C VAL A 103 6.40 -5.73 -1.04
N ILE A 104 6.92 -4.56 -1.44
CA ILE A 104 7.01 -4.15 -2.86
C ILE A 104 8.41 -4.39 -3.39
N LYS A 105 8.54 -5.17 -4.47
CA LYS A 105 9.74 -5.23 -5.31
C LYS A 105 9.65 -4.15 -6.39
N HIS A 106 10.47 -3.10 -6.25
CA HIS A 106 10.44 -1.93 -7.14
C HIS A 106 10.62 -2.32 -8.61
N GLY A 107 9.66 -1.90 -9.46
CA GLY A 107 9.64 -2.19 -10.91
C GLY A 107 9.25 -3.62 -11.28
N GLU A 108 8.98 -4.49 -10.30
CA GLU A 108 8.57 -5.88 -10.53
C GLU A 108 7.15 -6.16 -10.04
N THR A 109 6.79 -5.70 -8.83
CA THR A 109 5.47 -5.94 -8.22
C THR A 109 4.73 -4.64 -7.88
N GLY A 110 5.35 -3.50 -8.13
CA GLY A 110 4.86 -2.15 -7.87
C GLY A 110 6.01 -1.16 -7.89
N PHE A 111 5.79 0.05 -7.40
CA PHE A 111 6.84 1.06 -7.34
C PHE A 111 7.09 1.54 -5.90
N VAL A 112 8.35 1.85 -5.61
CA VAL A 112 8.79 2.43 -4.34
C VAL A 112 9.45 3.78 -4.63
N VAL A 113 9.06 4.82 -3.89
CA VAL A 113 9.56 6.18 -4.02
C VAL A 113 10.15 6.65 -2.68
N ASP A 114 10.94 7.71 -2.66
CA ASP A 114 11.40 8.28 -1.42
C ASP A 114 10.26 8.94 -0.63
N VAL A 115 10.40 9.02 0.69
CA VAL A 115 9.40 9.64 1.56
C VAL A 115 9.23 11.11 1.18
N GLY A 116 7.99 11.50 0.86
CA GLY A 116 7.64 12.86 0.45
C GLY A 116 7.84 13.15 -1.04
N ASP A 117 8.32 12.20 -1.83
CA ASP A 117 8.53 12.37 -3.27
C ASP A 117 7.21 12.16 -4.04
N CYS A 118 6.39 13.22 -4.07
CA CYS A 118 5.14 13.23 -4.81
C CYS A 118 5.35 13.27 -6.34
N ASP A 119 6.51 13.75 -6.82
CA ASP A 119 6.82 13.83 -8.25
C ASP A 119 7.00 12.42 -8.82
N SER A 120 7.93 11.64 -8.28
CA SER A 120 8.12 10.26 -8.72
C SER A 120 6.87 9.40 -8.52
N ALA A 121 6.14 9.59 -7.42
CA ALA A 121 4.90 8.86 -7.17
C ALA A 121 3.83 9.16 -8.23
N SER A 122 3.67 10.42 -8.64
CA SER A 122 2.73 10.81 -9.69
C SER A 122 3.16 10.29 -11.07
N ASP A 123 4.45 10.34 -11.40
CA ASP A 123 4.97 9.82 -12.67
C ASP A 123 4.73 8.31 -12.79
N TYR A 124 4.98 7.54 -11.74
CA TYR A 124 4.67 6.10 -11.74
C TYR A 124 3.16 5.84 -11.80
N ALA A 125 2.34 6.60 -11.10
CA ALA A 125 0.90 6.47 -11.17
C ALA A 125 0.36 6.73 -12.57
N ILE A 126 0.76 7.82 -13.21
CA ILE A 126 0.39 8.15 -14.59
C ILE A 126 0.81 7.05 -15.54
N ARG A 127 2.07 6.61 -15.45
CA ARG A 127 2.60 5.54 -16.29
C ARG A 127 1.82 4.23 -16.15
N LEU A 128 1.42 3.85 -14.94
CA LEU A 128 0.62 2.65 -14.70
C LEU A 128 -0.80 2.77 -15.25
N LEU A 129 -1.40 3.96 -15.16
CA LEU A 129 -2.75 4.20 -15.67
C LEU A 129 -2.81 4.27 -17.20
N GLU A 130 -1.75 4.74 -17.87
CA GLU A 130 -1.65 4.85 -19.33
C GLU A 130 -1.14 3.55 -19.99
N ASP A 131 -0.17 2.85 -19.37
CA ASP A 131 0.46 1.65 -19.94
C ASP A 131 -0.16 0.36 -19.36
N LYS A 132 -1.22 -0.12 -20.01
CA LYS A 132 -1.89 -1.37 -19.63
C LYS A 132 -0.99 -2.60 -19.74
N VAL A 133 0.03 -2.59 -20.61
CA VAL A 133 0.98 -3.72 -20.74
C VAL A 133 1.87 -3.79 -19.51
N LEU A 134 2.41 -2.64 -19.10
CA LEU A 134 3.19 -2.53 -17.86
C LEU A 134 2.35 -2.90 -16.64
N TYR A 135 1.14 -2.34 -16.53
CA TYR A 135 0.23 -2.62 -15.43
C TYR A 135 -0.03 -4.13 -15.28
N ASN A 136 -0.45 -4.79 -16.35
CA ASN A 136 -0.76 -6.22 -16.35
C ASN A 136 0.48 -7.08 -16.03
N LYS A 137 1.66 -6.68 -16.49
CA LYS A 137 2.93 -7.35 -16.16
C LYS A 137 3.20 -7.28 -14.65
N LEU A 138 3.13 -6.08 -14.07
CA LEU A 138 3.37 -5.89 -12.64
C LEU A 138 2.32 -6.61 -11.78
N GLN A 139 1.04 -6.52 -12.17
CA GLN A 139 -0.05 -7.23 -11.49
C GLN A 139 0.18 -8.75 -11.47
N LYS A 140 0.54 -9.35 -12.61
CA LYS A 140 0.84 -10.79 -12.70
C LYS A 140 2.00 -11.19 -11.80
N ASN A 141 3.10 -10.44 -11.85
CA ASN A 141 4.28 -10.70 -11.03
C ASN A 141 3.95 -10.55 -9.54
N MET A 142 3.21 -9.50 -9.18
CA MET A 142 2.76 -9.22 -7.83
C MET A 142 1.92 -10.34 -7.23
N LEU A 143 0.93 -10.83 -7.98
CA LEU A 143 0.07 -11.93 -7.51
C LEU A 143 0.85 -13.23 -7.30
N ALA A 144 1.81 -13.53 -8.17
CA ALA A 144 2.70 -14.68 -8.01
C ALA A 144 3.60 -14.53 -6.78
N ASP A 145 4.21 -13.36 -6.60
CA ASP A 145 5.09 -13.06 -5.46
C ASP A 145 4.36 -13.11 -4.11
N ILE A 146 3.11 -12.62 -4.05
CA ILE A 146 2.29 -12.70 -2.83
C ILE A 146 1.97 -14.15 -2.49
N ALA A 147 1.56 -14.96 -3.47
CA ALA A 147 1.24 -16.37 -3.25
C ALA A 147 2.46 -17.13 -2.72
N GLU A 148 3.65 -16.83 -3.23
CA GLU A 148 4.90 -17.46 -2.81
C GLU A 148 5.37 -17.03 -1.42
N ARG A 149 5.31 -15.72 -1.11
CA ARG A 149 5.92 -15.18 0.12
C ARG A 149 4.96 -15.00 1.28
N PHE A 150 3.68 -14.76 1.02
CA PHE A 150 2.68 -14.39 2.02
C PHE A 150 1.43 -15.30 2.00
N GLY A 151 1.54 -16.49 1.41
CA GLY A 151 0.51 -17.50 1.46
C GLY A 151 0.23 -17.95 2.91
N SER A 152 -1.03 -18.09 3.29
CA SER A 152 -1.41 -18.48 4.66
C SER A 152 -0.83 -19.84 5.07
N GLU A 153 -0.77 -20.80 4.15
CA GLU A 153 -0.19 -22.13 4.41
C GLU A 153 1.29 -22.03 4.75
N LEU A 154 2.07 -21.28 3.98
CA LEU A 154 3.50 -21.08 4.22
C LEU A 154 3.77 -20.47 5.60
N ILE A 155 2.98 -19.48 5.99
CA ILE A 155 3.11 -18.81 7.29
C ILE A 155 2.76 -19.77 8.42
N THR A 156 1.70 -20.57 8.25
CA THR A 156 1.28 -21.59 9.24
C THR A 156 2.37 -22.63 9.42
N ASP A 157 2.92 -23.19 8.34
CA ASP A 157 4.01 -24.17 8.38
C ASP A 157 5.27 -23.64 9.07
N GLN A 158 5.61 -22.37 8.84
CA GLN A 158 6.74 -21.71 9.51
C GLN A 158 6.49 -21.59 11.02
N TYR A 159 5.29 -21.17 11.44
CA TYR A 159 4.94 -21.09 12.84
C TYR A 159 4.97 -22.48 13.51
N GLU A 160 4.39 -23.50 12.89
CA GLU A 160 4.41 -24.87 13.39
C GLU A 160 5.84 -25.39 13.54
N TYR A 161 6.70 -25.13 12.54
CA TYR A 161 8.11 -25.49 12.62
C TYR A 161 8.82 -24.82 13.82
N TYR A 162 8.61 -23.52 14.05
CA TYR A 162 9.21 -22.81 15.18
C TYR A 162 8.67 -23.30 16.51
N TYR A 163 7.36 -23.57 16.63
CA TYR A 163 6.79 -24.15 17.83
C TYR A 163 7.40 -25.53 18.14
N GLN A 164 7.49 -26.40 17.16
CA GLN A 164 8.12 -27.73 17.33
C GLN A 164 9.59 -27.61 17.75
N LYS A 165 10.34 -26.72 17.14
CA LYS A 165 11.73 -26.45 17.47
C LYS A 165 11.87 -26.02 18.93
N MET A 166 11.08 -25.05 19.38
CA MET A 166 11.10 -24.54 20.76
C MET A 166 10.71 -25.63 21.78
N LEU A 167 9.71 -26.45 21.48
CA LEU A 167 9.30 -27.57 22.32
C LEU A 167 10.43 -28.60 22.44
N ASN A 168 11.13 -28.93 21.38
CA ASN A 168 12.24 -29.87 21.38
C ASN A 168 13.44 -29.33 22.16
N GLU A 169 13.78 -28.05 22.06
CA GLU A 169 14.83 -27.39 22.83
C GLU A 169 14.50 -27.36 24.34
N HIS A 170 13.24 -27.05 24.68
CA HIS A 170 12.78 -27.04 26.06
C HIS A 170 12.82 -28.43 26.70
N ASN A 171 12.43 -29.46 25.98
CA ASN A 171 12.45 -30.84 26.47
C ASN A 171 13.89 -31.37 26.68
N LYS A 172 14.86 -30.95 25.85
CA LYS A 172 16.27 -31.27 26.02
C LYS A 172 16.87 -30.60 27.28
N SER A 173 16.47 -29.37 27.59
CA SER A 173 16.95 -28.64 28.76
C SER A 173 16.35 -29.13 30.09
N LYS A 174 15.31 -29.98 30.08
CA LYS A 174 14.71 -30.60 31.26
C LYS A 174 15.13 -32.05 31.47
N GLY A 175 15.88 -32.63 30.54
CA GLY A 175 16.38 -34.00 30.61
C GLY A 175 17.83 -34.14 31.10
N GLU A 176 18.46 -33.00 31.43
CA GLU A 176 19.72 -32.91 32.19
C GLU A 176 19.42 -32.45 33.64
#